data_7e2123eca976c949bfa84d17a534face
#
_entry.id   7e2123eca976c949bfa84d17a534face
#
_cell.length_a   1.000
_cell.length_b   1.000
_cell.length_c   1.000
_cell.angle_alpha   90.00
_cell.angle_beta   90.00
_cell.angle_gamma   90.00
#
_symmetry.space_group_name_H-M   'P 1'
#
loop_
_entity.id
_entity.type
_entity.pdbx_description
1 polymer ?
#
loop_
_entity_poly.entity_id
_entity_poly.type
_entity_poly.pdbx_seq_one_letter_code
_entity_poly.pdbx_strand_id
1 'polypeptide(L)' 'MIVKNSSTPLKSLYVIGGRILYVLRDSEFGFMSPLALYERYKENFEGVSFAYICYALDWLYITGCVELTEQGDISLCN' A
#
# COMPACT_ATOMS: atom_id res chain seq x y z
N MET A 1 -6.62 -14.29 -22.74
CA MET A 1 -6.54 -14.05 -22.41
C MET A 1 -6.52 -13.63 -21.82
N ILE A 2 -6.45 -13.51 -21.71
CA ILE A 2 -6.39 -13.20 -21.13
C ILE A 2 -6.52 -12.54 -20.49
N VAL A 3 -6.65 -12.39 -20.49
CA VAL A 3 -6.68 -11.79 -19.94
C VAL A 3 -7.04 -11.35 -19.27
N LYS A 4 -7.30 -11.64 -19.12
CA LYS A 4 -7.63 -11.32 -18.49
C LYS A 4 -7.38 -10.81 -17.70
N ASN A 5 -7.18 -10.86 -17.57
CA ASN A 5 -6.88 -10.47 -16.84
C ASN A 5 -6.70 -9.77 -16.42
N SER A 6 -7.14 -10.20 -16.95
CA SER A 6 -7.05 -9.68 -16.54
C SER A 6 -6.82 -8.51 -15.90
N SER A 7 -7.21 -8.22 -15.20
CA SER A 7 -6.79 -6.98 -14.62
C SER A 7 -5.27 -6.89 -14.68
N THR A 8 -4.76 -5.81 -15.23
CA THR A 8 -3.33 -5.66 -15.30
C THR A 8 -2.76 -5.41 -13.91
N PRO A 9 -1.55 -5.88 -13.64
CA PRO A 9 -0.92 -5.58 -12.35
C PRO A 9 -0.84 -4.08 -12.06
N LEU A 10 -0.64 -3.27 -13.09
CA LEU A 10 -0.54 -1.83 -12.92
C LEU A 10 -1.83 -1.24 -12.35
N LYS A 11 -2.96 -1.70 -12.87
CA LYS A 11 -4.25 -1.21 -12.39
C LYS A 11 -4.49 -1.63 -10.95
N SER A 12 -4.15 -2.87 -10.63
CA SER A 12 -4.30 -3.38 -9.27
C SER A 12 -3.43 -2.59 -8.30
N LEU A 13 -2.20 -2.28 -8.70
CA LEU A 13 -1.29 -1.52 -7.85
C LEU A 13 -1.82 -0.11 -7.60
N TYR A 14 -2.44 0.48 -8.60
CA TYR A 14 -3.01 1.80 -8.45
C TYR A 14 -4.11 1.82 -7.37
N VAL A 15 -5.00 0.84 -7.44
CA VAL A 15 -6.09 0.72 -6.48
C VAL A 15 -5.56 0.41 -5.09
N ILE A 16 -4.65 -0.57 -5.00
CA ILE A 16 -4.06 -0.95 -3.73
C ILE A 16 -3.30 0.23 -3.13
N GLY A 17 -2.56 0.95 -3.96
CA GLY A 17 -1.82 2.12 -3.51
C GLY A 17 -2.75 3.18 -2.91
N GLY A 18 -3.86 3.45 -3.55
CA GLY A 18 -4.83 4.40 -3.03
C GLY A 18 -5.39 3.97 -1.68
N ARG A 19 -5.64 2.67 -1.54
CA ARG A 19 -6.13 2.14 -0.27
C ARG A 19 -5.08 2.22 0.83
N ILE A 20 -3.81 1.98 0.48
CA ILE A 20 -2.72 2.12 1.43
C ILE A 20 -2.64 3.56 1.93
N LEU A 21 -2.74 4.52 1.03
CA LEU A 21 -2.70 5.93 1.42
C LEU A 21 -3.86 6.26 2.35
N TYR A 22 -5.03 5.69 2.08
CA TYR A 22 -6.17 5.88 2.95
C TYR A 22 -5.89 5.35 4.37
N VAL A 23 -5.34 4.14 4.45
CA VAL A 23 -5.04 3.52 5.75
C VAL A 23 -4.03 4.37 6.52
N LEU A 24 -2.98 4.83 5.84
CA LEU A 24 -1.96 5.66 6.49
C LEU A 24 -2.54 6.99 6.94
N ARG A 25 -3.35 7.60 6.10
CA ARG A 25 -3.95 8.88 6.42
C ARG A 25 -4.91 8.78 7.61
N ASP A 26 -5.60 7.65 7.72
CA ASP A 26 -6.55 7.42 8.79
C ASP A 26 -5.88 6.97 10.08
N SER A 27 -4.58 6.69 10.05
CA SER A 27 -3.87 6.26 11.23
C SER A 27 -3.60 7.44 12.16
N GLU A 28 -3.44 7.11 13.42
CA GLU A 28 -3.26 8.15 14.45
C GLU A 28 -1.99 8.95 14.24
N PHE A 29 -0.93 8.29 13.81
CA PHE A 29 0.38 8.93 13.71
C PHE A 29 0.82 9.23 12.28
N GLY A 30 0.08 8.74 11.30
CA GLY A 30 0.48 8.93 9.90
C GLY A 30 1.58 8.01 9.44
N PHE A 31 1.97 7.04 10.25
CA PHE A 31 2.98 6.05 9.87
C PHE A 31 2.69 4.74 10.57
N MET A 32 3.20 3.66 10.01
CA MET A 32 3.11 2.34 10.64
C MET A 32 4.06 1.38 9.95
N SER A 33 4.36 0.27 10.61
CA SER A 33 5.22 -0.74 10.00
C SER A 33 4.49 -1.39 8.84
N PRO A 34 5.24 -1.98 7.89
CA PRO A 34 4.59 -2.68 6.78
C PRO A 34 3.65 -3.78 7.23
N LEU A 35 4.00 -4.49 8.29
CA LEU A 35 3.14 -5.55 8.80
C LEU A 35 1.86 -5.00 9.40
N ALA A 36 1.96 -3.92 10.18
CA ALA A 36 0.77 -3.28 10.74
C ALA A 36 -0.11 -2.73 9.62
N LEU A 37 0.50 -2.18 8.58
CA LEU A 37 -0.23 -1.68 7.43
C LEU A 37 -1.01 -2.81 6.76
N TYR A 38 -0.36 -3.95 6.59
CA TYR A 38 -1.01 -5.11 5.98
C TYR A 38 -2.21 -5.56 6.81
N GLU A 39 -2.06 -5.62 8.13
CA GLU A 39 -3.16 -6.00 9.01
C GLU A 39 -4.33 -5.03 8.91
N ARG A 40 -4.03 -3.73 8.93
CA ARG A 40 -5.06 -2.71 8.79
C ARG A 40 -5.74 -2.77 7.44
N TYR A 41 -4.96 -3.02 6.39
CA TYR A 41 -5.52 -3.15 5.05
C TYR A 41 -6.54 -4.28 5.03
N LYS A 42 -6.20 -5.42 5.62
CA LYS A 42 -7.11 -6.56 5.63
C LYS A 42 -8.38 -6.30 6.44
N GLU A 43 -8.29 -5.43 7.43
CA GLU A 43 -9.47 -5.08 8.23
C GLU A 43 -10.43 -4.20 7.47
N ASN A 44 -9.93 -3.39 6.56
CA ASN A 44 -10.74 -2.40 5.87
C ASN A 44 -11.12 -2.78 4.46
N PHE A 45 -10.37 -3.67 3.84
CA PHE A 45 -10.56 -4.02 2.43
C PHE A 45 -10.40 -5.51 2.25
N GLU A 46 -10.79 -5.99 1.07
CA GLU A 46 -10.56 -7.37 0.74
C GLU A 46 -9.07 -7.68 0.77
N GLY A 47 -8.74 -8.86 1.26
CA GLY A 47 -7.37 -9.25 1.40
C GLY A 47 -6.66 -9.41 0.07
N VAL A 48 -5.42 -8.96 0.04
CA VAL A 48 -4.50 -9.24 -1.06
C VAL A 48 -3.27 -9.83 -0.42
N SER A 49 -2.41 -10.44 -1.22
CA SER A 49 -1.20 -11.01 -0.68
C SER A 49 -0.28 -9.90 -0.19
N PHE A 50 0.56 -10.21 0.77
CA PHE A 50 1.53 -9.26 1.29
C PHE A 50 2.46 -8.79 0.18
N ALA A 51 2.74 -9.66 -0.80
CA ALA A 51 3.60 -9.28 -1.92
C ALA A 51 3.01 -8.11 -2.70
N TYR A 52 1.71 -8.10 -2.91
CA TYR A 52 1.08 -6.98 -3.61
C TYR A 52 1.13 -5.70 -2.80
N ILE A 53 1.01 -5.81 -1.49
CA ILE A 53 1.18 -4.64 -0.63
C ILE A 53 2.60 -4.09 -0.81
N CYS A 54 3.60 -4.95 -0.84
CA CYS A 54 4.99 -4.52 -1.02
C CYS A 54 5.20 -3.88 -2.38
N TYR A 55 4.63 -4.44 -3.44
CA TYR A 55 4.75 -3.85 -4.77
C TYR A 55 4.12 -2.45 -4.80
N ALA A 56 2.96 -2.32 -4.18
CA ALA A 56 2.28 -1.04 -4.14
C ALA A 56 3.07 -0.01 -3.33
N LEU A 57 3.69 -0.45 -2.23
CA LEU A 57 4.53 0.43 -1.43
C LEU A 57 5.74 0.90 -2.21
N ASP A 58 6.37 0.00 -2.97
CA ASP A 58 7.49 0.39 -3.83
C ASP A 58 7.06 1.47 -4.81
N TRP A 59 5.90 1.28 -5.42
CA TRP A 59 5.38 2.25 -6.38
C TRP A 59 5.11 3.59 -5.70
N LEU A 60 4.49 3.57 -4.52
CA LEU A 60 4.21 4.79 -3.79
C LEU A 60 5.49 5.50 -3.35
N TYR A 61 6.51 4.72 -3.00
CA TYR A 61 7.80 5.27 -2.63
C TYR A 61 8.45 5.96 -3.83
N ILE A 62 8.45 5.30 -4.98
CA ILE A 62 9.03 5.85 -6.19
C ILE A 62 8.32 7.13 -6.61
N THR A 63 7.00 7.17 -6.47
CA THR A 63 6.22 8.35 -6.85
C THR A 63 6.26 9.46 -5.80
N GLY A 64 6.88 9.20 -4.65
CA GLY A 64 7.01 10.22 -3.63
C GLY A 64 5.83 10.35 -2.69
N CYS A 65 4.90 9.40 -2.73
CA CYS A 65 3.71 9.46 -1.86
C CYS A 65 3.99 8.99 -0.46
N VAL A 66 4.95 8.09 -0.29
CA VAL A 66 5.33 7.58 1.04
C VAL A 66 6.84 7.57 1.14
N GLU A 67 7.33 7.49 2.37
CA GLU A 67 8.76 7.31 2.61
C GLU A 67 8.96 6.28 3.70
N LEU A 68 10.15 5.71 3.72
CA LEU A 68 10.54 4.72 4.70
C LEU A 68 11.33 5.42 5.80
N THR A 69 10.91 5.26 7.04
CA THR A 69 11.61 5.89 8.15
C THR A 69 12.81 5.04 8.55
N GLU A 70 13.66 5.63 9.40
CA GLU A 70 14.84 4.92 9.89
C GLU A 70 14.45 3.69 10.71
N GLN A 71 13.29 3.72 11.32
CA GLN A 71 12.80 2.61 12.12
C GLN A 71 12.15 1.53 11.27
N GLY A 72 12.10 1.72 9.96
CA GLY A 72 11.47 0.75 9.06
C GLY A 72 9.98 0.92 8.90
N ASP A 73 9.43 2.06 9.32
CA ASP A 73 8.01 2.35 9.17
C ASP A 73 7.73 3.06 7.86
N ILE A 74 6.50 2.93 7.41
CA ILE A 74 6.01 3.61 6.21
C ILE A 74 5.29 4.87 6.66
N SER A 75 5.66 6.01 6.09
CA SER A 75 5.09 7.29 6.47
C SER A 75 4.61 8.04 5.23
N LEU A 76 3.50 8.76 5.38
CA LEU A 76 3.03 9.61 4.30
C LEU A 76 3.99 10.78 4.08
N CYS A 77 4.19 11.12 2.81
CA CYS A 77 4.90 12.35 2.44
C CYS A 77 3.87 13.46 2.27
N ASN A 78 4.23 14.61 2.75
CA ASN A 78 3.36 15.78 2.54
C ASN A 78 3.87 16.63 1.41
#